data_3ed78d534fa9b91fa4d5e95679ccd93a
#
_entry.id   3ed78d534fa9b91fa4d5e95679ccd93a
#
_cell.length_a   1.000
_cell.length_b   1.000
_cell.length_c   1.000
_cell.angle_alpha   90.00
_cell.angle_beta   90.00
_cell.angle_gamma   90.00
#
_symmetry.space_group_name_H-M   'P 1'
#
loop_
_entity.id
_entity.type
_entity.pdbx_description
1 polymer ?
#
loop_
_entity_poly.entity_id
_entity_poly.type
_entity_poly.pdbx_seq_one_letter_code
_entity_poly.pdbx_strand_id
1 'polypeptide(L)'
;MKLSLSALWKQNPIHFQRTIINRFYGITSTTQCKDQKPDWVYARIAPLGSPDLSMVPVLEQWVKEGKKVVKTELQWITKRLSSYKRYKHALEVSHWMTDRRYFPLEPADVATRIYLIYKVKGLEEVEKYFNSIPQILRRPKVYTALLNCYTKEKSVEKAETMMQQLRDMGFSKDTLCYNYMMNLYSKTGTWEKMDDLMNEMEQKGVNFDEFTLMIRLTAYAAAGDSEGMDKIVVMMESDKHLTLHWHTYSIAAESYLKVGQVEKALELLSKLETMILTCEKSNDAYNSLLKLYAEAGKKEEVHRVWDLYKQNMKILNKGYMRVMSSLMKFGDIEGVEKIFEEWESEALSYDFRVPDVLICSYCRNGLLGKAKTLMDKGMSKGGVPWVTTWCHLANGYIHEDLVPEAVEALKKAISICPPNYKPSRETLATCIKYWEKQGDVDNAEDFVKSLEMDHIFSPVFRNKLLCFIKEEKLQS
;
A
#
# COMPACT_ATOMS: atom_id res chain seq x y z
N MET A 1 -11.69 -1.80 27.77
CA MET A 1 -10.89 -0.74 27.09
C MET A 1 -11.19 -0.85 25.59
N LYS A 2 -11.99 0.09 25.07
CA LYS A 2 -12.32 0.11 23.62
C LYS A 2 -11.16 0.79 22.87
N LEU A 3 -10.26 0.01 22.29
CA LEU A 3 -9.29 0.53 21.32
C LEU A 3 -10.03 0.92 20.05
N SER A 4 -9.82 2.14 19.57
CA SER A 4 -10.52 2.69 18.42
C SER A 4 -10.15 1.91 17.15
N LEU A 5 -11.17 1.42 16.46
CA LEU A 5 -11.10 0.68 15.18
C LEU A 5 -10.29 1.38 14.07
N SER A 6 -9.99 2.67 14.23
CA SER A 6 -9.21 3.46 13.27
C SER A 6 -7.71 3.13 13.22
N ALA A 7 -7.15 2.51 14.28
CA ALA A 7 -5.72 2.16 14.34
C ALA A 7 -5.39 0.85 13.60
N LEU A 8 -6.33 -0.08 13.52
CA LEU A 8 -6.15 -1.41 12.91
C LEU A 8 -6.14 -1.37 11.36
N TRP A 9 -6.74 -0.35 10.76
CA TRP A 9 -6.85 -0.21 9.30
C TRP A 9 -5.64 0.41 8.61
N LYS A 10 -4.70 0.99 9.37
CA LYS A 10 -3.55 1.71 8.81
C LYS A 10 -2.44 0.81 8.25
N GLN A 11 -2.45 -0.49 8.52
CA GLN A 11 -1.28 -1.33 8.21
C GLN A 11 -1.30 -2.09 6.88
N ASN A 12 -2.43 -2.31 6.18
CA ASN A 12 -2.40 -3.06 4.92
C ASN A 12 -3.46 -2.75 3.84
N PRO A 13 -3.69 -1.49 3.42
CA PRO A 13 -4.56 -1.22 2.28
C PRO A 13 -3.91 -1.51 0.92
N ILE A 14 -2.58 -1.71 0.90
CA ILE A 14 -1.82 -1.73 -0.37
C ILE A 14 -1.96 -3.07 -1.12
N HIS A 15 -2.05 -4.20 -0.42
CA HIS A 15 -2.14 -5.51 -1.08
C HIS A 15 -3.52 -5.79 -1.65
N PHE A 16 -4.57 -5.49 -0.89
CA PHE A 16 -5.96 -5.64 -1.34
C PHE A 16 -6.27 -4.75 -2.55
N GLN A 17 -5.79 -3.51 -2.54
CA GLN A 17 -5.92 -2.61 -3.69
C GLN A 17 -5.13 -3.07 -4.91
N ARG A 18 -3.96 -3.71 -4.73
CA ARG A 18 -3.12 -4.20 -5.83
C ARG A 18 -3.78 -5.36 -6.57
N THR A 19 -4.43 -6.26 -5.86
CA THR A 19 -5.12 -7.43 -6.43
C THR A 19 -6.40 -7.02 -7.16
N ILE A 20 -7.19 -6.11 -6.59
CA ILE A 20 -8.36 -5.54 -7.27
C ILE A 20 -7.92 -4.79 -8.54
N ILE A 21 -6.88 -3.98 -8.48
CA ILE A 21 -6.36 -3.24 -9.64
C ILE A 21 -5.89 -4.19 -10.75
N ASN A 22 -5.20 -5.28 -10.39
CA ASN A 22 -4.70 -6.23 -11.39
C ASN A 22 -5.84 -6.95 -12.13
N ARG A 23 -6.93 -7.30 -11.46
CA ARG A 23 -8.09 -7.92 -12.09
C ARG A 23 -8.93 -6.93 -12.91
N PHE A 24 -9.01 -5.67 -12.47
CA PHE A 24 -9.66 -4.59 -13.22
C PHE A 24 -9.10 -4.38 -14.60
N TYR A 25 -7.80 -4.56 -14.72
CA TYR A 25 -7.08 -4.31 -15.95
C TYR A 25 -6.70 -5.60 -16.72
N GLY A 26 -7.19 -6.77 -16.26
CA GLY A 26 -6.89 -8.05 -16.94
C GLY A 26 -5.39 -8.35 -16.98
N ILE A 27 -4.63 -7.89 -15.96
CA ILE A 27 -3.22 -8.24 -15.82
C ILE A 27 -3.16 -9.61 -15.15
N THR A 28 -3.41 -10.66 -15.90
CA THR A 28 -2.91 -11.98 -15.54
C THR A 28 -1.39 -11.92 -15.64
N SER A 29 -0.72 -12.36 -14.59
CA SER A 29 0.75 -12.31 -14.43
C SER A 29 1.49 -13.34 -15.28
N THR A 30 1.11 -13.53 -16.53
CA THR A 30 1.81 -14.44 -17.43
C THR A 30 1.88 -13.85 -18.83
N THR A 31 2.79 -12.91 -18.98
CA THR A 31 3.55 -12.79 -20.22
C THR A 31 4.93 -12.28 -19.82
N GLN A 32 5.86 -13.22 -19.65
CA GLN A 32 7.27 -12.93 -19.84
C GLN A 32 7.38 -12.27 -21.22
N CYS A 33 7.53 -10.94 -21.25
CA CYS A 33 8.00 -10.27 -22.45
C CYS A 33 9.41 -10.78 -22.70
N LYS A 34 9.52 -11.73 -23.62
CA LYS A 34 10.78 -12.08 -24.25
C LYS A 34 11.41 -10.82 -24.83
N ASP A 35 12.72 -10.74 -24.75
CA ASP A 35 13.65 -9.76 -25.28
C ASP A 35 13.04 -8.69 -26.17
N GLN A 36 12.78 -7.52 -25.58
CA GLN A 36 12.16 -6.41 -26.27
C GLN A 36 13.21 -5.66 -27.04
N LYS A 37 13.00 -5.57 -28.34
CA LYS A 37 13.84 -4.80 -29.27
C LYS A 37 14.10 -3.39 -28.70
N PRO A 38 15.33 -2.84 -28.90
CA PRO A 38 15.72 -1.51 -28.38
C PRO A 38 14.84 -0.35 -28.84
N ASP A 39 13.93 -0.57 -29.74
CA ASP A 39 13.17 0.43 -30.48
C ASP A 39 11.64 0.40 -30.20
N TRP A 40 11.26 0.05 -28.99
CA TRP A 40 9.87 0.08 -28.54
C TRP A 40 9.59 1.38 -27.77
N VAL A 41 8.44 2.04 -28.00
CA VAL A 41 8.16 3.37 -27.43
C VAL A 41 8.20 3.39 -25.90
N TYR A 42 7.82 2.31 -25.23
CA TYR A 42 7.92 2.18 -23.78
C TYR A 42 9.38 2.22 -23.28
N ALA A 43 10.33 1.69 -24.04
CA ALA A 43 11.75 1.74 -23.66
C ALA A 43 12.28 3.19 -23.56
N ARG A 44 11.69 4.11 -24.34
CA ARG A 44 11.99 5.54 -24.28
C ARG A 44 11.27 6.26 -23.16
N ILE A 45 10.07 5.79 -22.78
CA ILE A 45 9.24 6.36 -21.70
C ILE A 45 9.68 5.86 -20.32
N ALA A 46 10.11 4.61 -20.21
CA ALA A 46 10.42 3.98 -18.92
C ALA A 46 11.49 4.74 -18.10
N PRO A 47 12.62 5.22 -18.69
CA PRO A 47 13.65 5.93 -17.95
C PRO A 47 13.21 7.29 -17.41
N LEU A 48 12.17 7.91 -17.99
CA LEU A 48 11.70 9.24 -17.63
C LEU A 48 10.85 9.15 -16.35
N GLY A 49 11.49 8.95 -15.21
CA GLY A 49 10.81 8.70 -13.93
C GLY A 49 10.24 9.92 -13.23
N SER A 50 10.80 11.12 -13.48
CA SER A 50 10.36 12.37 -12.82
C SER A 50 8.93 12.74 -13.21
N PRO A 51 8.04 13.01 -12.24
CA PRO A 51 6.65 13.40 -12.51
C PRO A 51 6.50 14.76 -13.22
N ASP A 52 7.57 15.55 -13.30
CA ASP A 52 7.57 16.87 -13.95
C ASP A 52 7.94 16.80 -15.44
N LEU A 53 8.45 15.66 -15.89
CA LEU A 53 8.76 15.43 -17.30
C LEU A 53 7.52 14.93 -18.04
N SER A 54 7.11 15.64 -19.11
CA SER A 54 6.00 15.19 -19.95
C SER A 54 6.41 14.05 -20.87
N MET A 55 5.48 13.09 -21.08
CA MET A 55 5.65 11.98 -22.03
C MET A 55 5.32 12.39 -23.46
N VAL A 56 4.61 13.49 -23.65
CA VAL A 56 4.13 13.96 -24.95
C VAL A 56 5.28 14.18 -25.95
N PRO A 57 6.40 14.85 -25.62
CA PRO A 57 7.50 15.04 -26.56
C PRO A 57 8.09 13.75 -27.09
N VAL A 58 8.15 12.71 -26.26
CA VAL A 58 8.66 11.37 -26.66
C VAL A 58 7.72 10.70 -27.66
N LEU A 59 6.41 10.79 -27.41
CA LEU A 59 5.39 10.26 -28.30
C LEU A 59 5.37 11.00 -29.65
N GLU A 60 5.50 12.33 -29.63
CA GLU A 60 5.59 13.17 -30.81
C GLU A 60 6.85 12.84 -31.66
N GLN A 61 7.99 12.66 -30.98
CA GLN A 61 9.23 12.27 -31.65
C GLN A 61 9.11 10.90 -32.31
N TRP A 62 8.44 9.93 -31.62
CA TRP A 62 8.15 8.62 -32.18
C TRP A 62 7.39 8.70 -33.51
N VAL A 63 6.38 9.56 -33.56
CA VAL A 63 5.59 9.81 -34.77
C VAL A 63 6.41 10.51 -35.86
N LYS A 64 7.21 11.51 -35.51
CA LYS A 64 8.11 12.21 -36.46
C LYS A 64 9.12 11.29 -37.12
N GLU A 65 9.55 10.24 -36.42
CA GLU A 65 10.44 9.20 -36.94
C GLU A 65 9.71 8.23 -37.91
N GLY A 66 8.43 8.46 -38.21
CA GLY A 66 7.64 7.61 -39.11
C GLY A 66 7.24 6.26 -38.51
N LYS A 67 7.38 6.08 -37.18
CA LYS A 67 7.08 4.82 -36.52
C LYS A 67 5.58 4.65 -36.26
N LYS A 68 5.12 3.42 -36.39
CA LYS A 68 3.70 3.09 -36.25
C LYS A 68 3.24 3.26 -34.80
N VAL A 69 2.10 3.93 -34.60
CA VAL A 69 1.38 4.03 -33.33
C VAL A 69 0.32 2.92 -33.29
N VAL A 70 0.33 2.12 -32.21
CA VAL A 70 -0.59 1.01 -32.02
C VAL A 70 -1.43 1.23 -30.78
N LYS A 71 -2.78 1.18 -30.88
CA LYS A 71 -3.71 1.42 -29.79
C LYS A 71 -3.47 0.51 -28.58
N THR A 72 -3.33 -0.78 -28.85
CA THR A 72 -3.11 -1.80 -27.79
C THR A 72 -1.81 -1.58 -27.03
N GLU A 73 -0.77 -1.09 -27.70
CA GLU A 73 0.50 -0.72 -27.07
C GLU A 73 0.33 0.49 -26.13
N LEU A 74 -0.34 1.55 -26.59
CA LEU A 74 -0.60 2.72 -25.75
C LEU A 74 -1.49 2.39 -24.53
N GLN A 75 -2.51 1.55 -24.73
CA GLN A 75 -3.33 1.05 -23.63
C GLN A 75 -2.50 0.23 -22.63
N TRP A 76 -1.59 -0.62 -23.12
CA TRP A 76 -0.68 -1.38 -22.27
C TRP A 76 0.29 -0.44 -21.51
N ILE A 77 0.88 0.55 -22.20
CA ILE A 77 1.75 1.57 -21.56
C ILE A 77 0.99 2.30 -20.45
N THR A 78 -0.22 2.75 -20.73
CA THR A 78 -1.08 3.44 -19.73
C THR A 78 -1.30 2.57 -18.49
N LYS A 79 -1.62 1.28 -18.68
CA LYS A 79 -1.78 0.31 -17.58
C LYS A 79 -0.46 0.11 -16.82
N ARG A 80 0.64 -0.05 -17.55
CA ARG A 80 1.97 -0.28 -16.97
C ARG A 80 2.43 0.92 -16.13
N LEU A 81 2.28 2.13 -16.63
CA LEU A 81 2.56 3.35 -15.87
C LEU A 81 1.69 3.46 -14.62
N SER A 82 0.41 3.12 -14.73
CA SER A 82 -0.52 3.09 -13.58
C SER A 82 -0.09 2.09 -12.51
N SER A 83 0.41 0.90 -12.91
CA SER A 83 0.89 -0.12 -11.98
C SER A 83 2.13 0.35 -11.18
N TYR A 84 2.94 1.24 -11.76
CA TYR A 84 4.06 1.91 -11.09
C TYR A 84 3.65 3.23 -10.38
N LYS A 85 2.35 3.51 -10.25
CA LYS A 85 1.79 4.74 -9.66
C LYS A 85 2.18 6.04 -10.41
N ARG A 86 2.65 5.94 -11.64
CA ARG A 86 2.98 7.06 -12.52
C ARG A 86 1.70 7.58 -13.20
N TYR A 87 0.73 7.99 -12.39
CA TYR A 87 -0.63 8.32 -12.88
C TYR A 87 -0.67 9.54 -13.79
N LYS A 88 0.17 10.57 -13.53
CA LYS A 88 0.27 11.77 -14.35
C LYS A 88 0.71 11.41 -15.78
N HIS A 89 1.76 10.63 -15.89
CA HIS A 89 2.25 10.14 -17.19
C HIS A 89 1.22 9.23 -17.89
N ALA A 90 0.58 8.34 -17.15
CA ALA A 90 -0.47 7.48 -17.70
C ALA A 90 -1.65 8.30 -18.25
N LEU A 91 -2.01 9.39 -17.56
CA LEU A 91 -3.06 10.31 -17.99
C LEU A 91 -2.65 11.06 -19.26
N GLU A 92 -1.41 11.55 -19.34
CA GLU A 92 -0.87 12.20 -20.56
C GLU A 92 -0.92 11.27 -21.78
N VAL A 93 -0.47 10.01 -21.63
CA VAL A 93 -0.54 9.02 -22.71
C VAL A 93 -2.00 8.76 -23.12
N SER A 94 -2.92 8.63 -22.15
CA SER A 94 -4.34 8.44 -22.42
C SER A 94 -4.96 9.64 -23.16
N HIS A 95 -4.60 10.88 -22.82
CA HIS A 95 -5.06 12.07 -23.54
C HIS A 95 -4.45 12.14 -24.94
N TRP A 96 -3.15 11.97 -25.05
CA TRP A 96 -2.44 12.03 -26.33
C TRP A 96 -3.01 11.06 -27.37
N MET A 97 -3.36 9.84 -26.94
CA MET A 97 -3.95 8.80 -27.79
C MET A 97 -5.23 9.25 -28.49
N THR A 98 -6.05 10.06 -27.84
CA THR A 98 -7.38 10.46 -28.33
C THR A 98 -7.41 11.88 -28.86
N ASP A 99 -6.66 12.84 -28.25
CA ASP A 99 -6.67 14.24 -28.63
C ASP A 99 -6.04 14.47 -30.01
N ARG A 100 -5.07 13.64 -30.37
CA ARG A 100 -4.49 13.60 -31.73
C ARG A 100 -5.35 12.84 -32.73
N ARG A 101 -6.51 12.34 -32.32
CA ARG A 101 -7.45 11.56 -33.15
C ARG A 101 -6.84 10.33 -33.83
N TYR A 102 -5.76 9.78 -33.27
CA TYR A 102 -5.18 8.52 -33.78
C TYR A 102 -6.17 7.36 -33.67
N PHE A 103 -6.98 7.37 -32.59
CA PHE A 103 -7.95 6.31 -32.32
C PHE A 103 -9.26 6.89 -31.75
N PRO A 104 -10.41 6.31 -32.10
CA PRO A 104 -11.66 6.67 -31.48
C PRO A 104 -11.64 6.31 -29.99
N LEU A 105 -12.25 7.16 -29.18
CA LEU A 105 -12.43 6.92 -27.75
C LEU A 105 -13.45 5.83 -27.54
N GLU A 106 -13.09 4.80 -26.77
CA GLU A 106 -13.97 3.69 -26.41
C GLU A 106 -14.38 3.77 -24.94
N PRO A 107 -15.52 3.16 -24.52
CA PRO A 107 -15.95 3.16 -23.12
C PRO A 107 -14.88 2.63 -22.14
N ALA A 108 -14.03 1.67 -22.55
CA ALA A 108 -12.94 1.15 -21.75
C ALA A 108 -11.81 2.19 -21.52
N ASP A 109 -11.52 3.00 -22.55
CA ASP A 109 -10.55 4.09 -22.46
C ASP A 109 -11.06 5.20 -21.54
N VAL A 110 -12.37 5.52 -21.65
CA VAL A 110 -13.06 6.47 -20.78
C VAL A 110 -13.01 6.02 -19.32
N ALA A 111 -13.33 4.76 -19.04
CA ALA A 111 -13.27 4.21 -17.69
C ALA A 111 -11.85 4.27 -17.09
N THR A 112 -10.84 3.97 -17.90
CA THR A 112 -9.42 4.10 -17.50
C THR A 112 -9.08 5.56 -17.21
N ARG A 113 -9.52 6.48 -18.03
CA ARG A 113 -9.27 7.92 -17.87
C ARG A 113 -9.95 8.49 -16.62
N ILE A 114 -11.18 8.09 -16.32
CA ILE A 114 -11.86 8.44 -15.07
C ILE A 114 -10.99 8.09 -13.87
N TYR A 115 -10.47 6.86 -13.83
CA TYR A 115 -9.59 6.43 -12.75
C TYR A 115 -8.29 7.26 -12.66
N LEU A 116 -7.68 7.59 -13.80
CA LEU A 116 -6.46 8.39 -13.85
C LEU A 116 -6.69 9.84 -13.43
N ILE A 117 -7.80 10.46 -13.88
CA ILE A 117 -8.20 11.82 -13.45
C ILE A 117 -8.42 11.82 -11.93
N TYR A 118 -9.12 10.82 -11.41
CA TYR A 118 -9.31 10.67 -9.97
C TYR A 118 -7.97 10.66 -9.20
N LYS A 119 -6.98 9.91 -9.70
CA LYS A 119 -5.66 9.79 -9.07
C LYS A 119 -4.81 11.05 -9.15
N VAL A 120 -4.98 11.87 -10.17
CA VAL A 120 -4.16 13.06 -10.43
C VAL A 120 -4.83 14.35 -9.96
N LYS A 121 -6.15 14.47 -10.16
CA LYS A 121 -6.89 15.72 -9.99
C LYS A 121 -8.04 15.64 -8.97
N GLY A 122 -8.36 14.43 -8.47
CA GLY A 122 -9.43 14.24 -7.48
C GLY A 122 -10.83 14.08 -8.07
N LEU A 123 -11.82 13.97 -7.17
CA LEU A 123 -13.19 13.59 -7.51
C LEU A 123 -13.94 14.68 -8.31
N GLU A 124 -13.75 15.95 -7.96
CA GLU A 124 -14.43 17.08 -8.63
C GLU A 124 -14.16 17.10 -10.15
N GLU A 125 -12.89 16.92 -10.55
CA GLU A 125 -12.51 16.87 -11.96
C GLU A 125 -13.04 15.61 -12.66
N VAL A 126 -13.19 14.49 -11.93
CA VAL A 126 -13.86 13.29 -12.46
C VAL A 126 -15.31 13.58 -12.79
N GLU A 127 -16.05 14.27 -11.93
CA GLU A 127 -17.45 14.61 -12.15
C GLU A 127 -17.63 15.56 -13.35
N LYS A 128 -16.76 16.58 -13.47
CA LYS A 128 -16.73 17.47 -14.64
C LYS A 128 -16.46 16.68 -15.93
N TYR A 129 -15.46 15.79 -15.91
CA TYR A 129 -15.14 14.96 -17.06
C TYR A 129 -16.31 14.02 -17.40
N PHE A 130 -16.89 13.33 -16.41
CA PHE A 130 -18.03 12.43 -16.63
C PHE A 130 -19.21 13.16 -17.29
N ASN A 131 -19.52 14.38 -16.84
CA ASN A 131 -20.61 15.19 -17.41
C ASN A 131 -20.33 15.63 -18.87
N SER A 132 -19.05 15.76 -19.25
CA SER A 132 -18.64 16.08 -20.62
C SER A 132 -18.67 14.88 -21.59
N ILE A 133 -18.77 13.65 -21.08
CA ILE A 133 -18.74 12.44 -21.91
C ILE A 133 -20.06 12.31 -22.72
N PRO A 134 -19.99 12.11 -24.06
CA PRO A 134 -21.17 11.84 -24.88
C PRO A 134 -21.94 10.61 -24.39
N GLN A 135 -23.27 10.67 -24.45
CA GLN A 135 -24.16 9.59 -23.96
C GLN A 135 -23.84 8.22 -24.57
N ILE A 136 -23.43 8.19 -25.85
CA ILE A 136 -23.08 6.95 -26.54
C ILE A 136 -21.90 6.20 -25.89
N LEU A 137 -21.01 6.93 -25.21
CA LEU A 137 -19.85 6.36 -24.51
C LEU A 137 -20.15 6.00 -23.05
N ARG A 138 -21.26 6.50 -22.49
CA ARG A 138 -21.69 6.19 -21.12
C ARG A 138 -22.26 4.78 -21.02
N ARG A 139 -21.38 3.79 -21.08
CA ARG A 139 -21.70 2.36 -20.96
C ARG A 139 -21.43 1.84 -19.54
N PRO A 140 -21.87 0.62 -19.16
CA PRO A 140 -21.74 0.09 -17.79
C PRO A 140 -20.35 0.30 -17.19
N LYS A 141 -19.28 0.02 -17.94
CA LYS A 141 -17.89 0.20 -17.47
C LYS A 141 -17.57 1.62 -17.02
N VAL A 142 -18.18 2.62 -17.63
CA VAL A 142 -17.96 4.04 -17.31
C VAL A 142 -18.64 4.41 -15.99
N TYR A 143 -19.87 3.96 -15.80
CA TYR A 143 -20.60 4.13 -14.54
C TYR A 143 -19.93 3.37 -13.39
N THR A 144 -19.50 2.15 -13.62
CA THR A 144 -18.74 1.35 -12.63
C THR A 144 -17.44 2.02 -12.23
N ALA A 145 -16.73 2.66 -13.19
CA ALA A 145 -15.51 3.42 -12.88
C ALA A 145 -15.80 4.65 -12.00
N LEU A 146 -16.92 5.36 -12.23
CA LEU A 146 -17.34 6.48 -11.40
C LEU A 146 -17.77 6.02 -10.01
N LEU A 147 -18.56 4.93 -9.92
CA LEU A 147 -18.90 4.28 -8.65
C LEU A 147 -17.65 3.95 -7.82
N ASN A 148 -16.63 3.37 -8.44
CA ASN A 148 -15.36 3.11 -7.77
C ASN A 148 -14.69 4.39 -7.21
N CYS A 149 -14.79 5.52 -7.91
CA CYS A 149 -14.26 6.78 -7.39
C CYS A 149 -15.03 7.23 -6.14
N TYR A 150 -16.36 7.19 -6.18
CA TYR A 150 -17.21 7.53 -5.03
C TYR A 150 -16.95 6.63 -3.82
N THR A 151 -16.80 5.32 -4.03
CA THR A 151 -16.51 4.38 -2.93
C THR A 151 -15.12 4.58 -2.33
N LYS A 152 -14.14 5.03 -3.13
CA LYS A 152 -12.80 5.37 -2.62
C LYS A 152 -12.76 6.64 -1.80
N GLU A 153 -13.56 7.64 -2.18
CA GLU A 153 -13.73 8.87 -1.41
C GLU A 153 -14.66 8.69 -0.20
N LYS A 154 -15.21 7.48 0.00
CA LYS A 154 -16.19 7.19 1.05
C LYS A 154 -17.44 8.06 0.98
N SER A 155 -17.81 8.51 -0.20
CA SER A 155 -19.02 9.28 -0.45
C SER A 155 -20.21 8.34 -0.58
N VAL A 156 -20.79 7.94 0.58
CA VAL A 156 -21.85 6.91 0.66
C VAL A 156 -23.04 7.31 -0.17
N GLU A 157 -23.56 8.53 -0.01
CA GLU A 157 -24.75 9.03 -0.69
C GLU A 157 -24.59 9.02 -2.23
N LYS A 158 -23.45 9.53 -2.75
CA LYS A 158 -23.17 9.52 -4.19
C LYS A 158 -23.01 8.10 -4.74
N ALA A 159 -22.38 7.21 -3.95
CA ALA A 159 -22.19 5.82 -4.34
C ALA A 159 -23.53 5.07 -4.38
N GLU A 160 -24.42 5.25 -3.41
CA GLU A 160 -25.76 4.66 -3.37
C GLU A 160 -26.62 5.17 -4.53
N THR A 161 -26.61 6.47 -4.79
CA THR A 161 -27.31 7.07 -5.95
C THR A 161 -26.80 6.47 -7.26
N MET A 162 -25.49 6.33 -7.42
CA MET A 162 -24.90 5.73 -8.62
C MET A 162 -25.24 4.24 -8.74
N MET A 163 -25.23 3.49 -7.64
CA MET A 163 -25.64 2.07 -7.64
C MET A 163 -27.12 1.93 -8.03
N GLN A 164 -27.98 2.84 -7.56
CA GLN A 164 -29.40 2.84 -7.96
C GLN A 164 -29.56 3.12 -9.45
N GLN A 165 -28.84 4.10 -10.01
CA GLN A 165 -28.83 4.34 -11.46
C GLN A 165 -28.39 3.11 -12.26
N LEU A 166 -27.38 2.38 -11.78
CA LEU A 166 -26.94 1.12 -12.42
C LEU A 166 -28.03 0.05 -12.36
N ARG A 167 -28.82 -0.02 -11.27
CA ARG A 167 -29.97 -0.92 -11.16
C ARG A 167 -31.07 -0.56 -12.16
N ASP A 168 -31.43 0.72 -12.22
CA ASP A 168 -32.51 1.24 -13.10
C ASP A 168 -32.18 1.03 -14.59
N MET A 169 -30.91 1.13 -14.94
CA MET A 169 -30.41 0.85 -16.30
C MET A 169 -30.24 -0.65 -16.62
N GLY A 170 -30.48 -1.55 -15.65
CA GLY A 170 -30.24 -2.99 -15.81
C GLY A 170 -28.77 -3.39 -15.88
N PHE A 171 -27.86 -2.53 -15.41
CA PHE A 171 -26.42 -2.77 -15.44
C PHE A 171 -25.86 -3.38 -14.15
N SER A 172 -26.71 -3.65 -13.16
CA SER A 172 -26.34 -4.23 -11.87
C SER A 172 -26.14 -5.76 -11.90
N LYS A 173 -25.75 -6.32 -13.04
CA LYS A 173 -25.42 -7.77 -13.18
C LYS A 173 -23.95 -8.08 -12.97
N ASP A 174 -23.10 -7.06 -12.78
CA ASP A 174 -21.67 -7.22 -12.60
C ASP A 174 -21.34 -7.27 -11.10
N THR A 175 -20.81 -8.39 -10.63
CA THR A 175 -20.31 -8.62 -9.25
C THR A 175 -19.44 -7.47 -8.76
N LEU A 176 -18.72 -6.82 -9.67
CA LEU A 176 -17.80 -5.75 -9.37
C LEU A 176 -18.47 -4.53 -8.71
N CYS A 177 -19.67 -4.14 -9.15
CA CYS A 177 -20.42 -3.02 -8.56
C CYS A 177 -20.78 -3.32 -7.11
N TYR A 178 -21.21 -4.56 -6.85
CA TYR A 178 -21.53 -5.03 -5.50
C TYR A 178 -20.28 -5.05 -4.62
N ASN A 179 -19.14 -5.54 -5.12
CA ASN A 179 -17.88 -5.57 -4.39
C ASN A 179 -17.40 -4.16 -4.01
N TYR A 180 -17.63 -3.15 -4.86
CA TYR A 180 -17.33 -1.76 -4.51
C TYR A 180 -18.20 -1.26 -3.37
N MET A 181 -19.51 -1.49 -3.44
CA MET A 181 -20.45 -1.07 -2.41
C MET A 181 -20.17 -1.80 -1.08
N MET A 182 -19.96 -3.12 -1.10
CA MET A 182 -19.59 -3.88 0.10
C MET A 182 -18.29 -3.37 0.73
N ASN A 183 -17.27 -3.06 -0.08
CA ASN A 183 -16.02 -2.50 0.42
C ASN A 183 -16.21 -1.09 1.02
N LEU A 184 -17.13 -0.28 0.48
CA LEU A 184 -17.52 0.99 1.07
C LEU A 184 -18.17 0.77 2.43
N TYR A 185 -19.18 -0.09 2.52
CA TYR A 185 -19.91 -0.38 3.75
C TYR A 185 -19.00 -1.01 4.82
N SER A 186 -18.10 -1.90 4.44
CA SER A 186 -17.06 -2.41 5.33
C SER A 186 -16.18 -1.30 5.92
N LYS A 187 -15.83 -0.28 5.12
CA LYS A 187 -14.99 0.85 5.56
C LYS A 187 -15.73 1.90 6.38
N THR A 188 -17.03 1.98 6.22
CA THR A 188 -17.90 2.93 6.96
C THR A 188 -18.58 2.28 8.17
N GLY A 189 -18.44 0.96 8.34
CA GLY A 189 -19.01 0.23 9.48
C GLY A 189 -20.52 -0.01 9.36
N THR A 190 -21.09 0.07 8.14
CA THR A 190 -22.52 -0.16 7.89
C THR A 190 -22.77 -1.60 7.46
N TRP A 191 -22.64 -2.52 8.43
CA TRP A 191 -22.62 -3.98 8.19
C TRP A 191 -23.96 -4.52 7.68
N GLU A 192 -25.08 -3.99 8.17
CA GLU A 192 -26.42 -4.40 7.76
C GLU A 192 -26.63 -4.25 6.25
N LYS A 193 -26.17 -3.15 5.67
CA LYS A 193 -26.24 -2.92 4.22
C LYS A 193 -25.40 -3.90 3.39
N MET A 194 -24.42 -4.56 3.99
CA MET A 194 -23.66 -5.62 3.30
C MET A 194 -24.48 -6.89 3.15
N ASP A 195 -25.26 -7.26 4.18
CA ASP A 195 -26.17 -8.42 4.13
C ASP A 195 -27.25 -8.17 3.09
N ASP A 196 -27.82 -6.95 3.04
CA ASP A 196 -28.80 -6.58 2.03
C ASP A 196 -28.25 -6.73 0.61
N LEU A 197 -27.00 -6.33 0.37
CA LEU A 197 -26.35 -6.49 -0.93
C LEU A 197 -26.10 -7.96 -1.30
N MET A 198 -25.73 -8.80 -0.35
CA MET A 198 -25.55 -10.23 -0.61
C MET A 198 -26.88 -10.90 -0.95
N ASN A 199 -27.94 -10.60 -0.18
CA ASN A 199 -29.29 -11.07 -0.48
C ASN A 199 -29.77 -10.60 -1.86
N GLU A 200 -29.47 -9.35 -2.22
CA GLU A 200 -29.80 -8.82 -3.56
C GLU A 200 -29.04 -9.58 -4.67
N MET A 201 -27.74 -9.88 -4.45
CA MET A 201 -26.96 -10.67 -5.41
C MET A 201 -27.55 -12.06 -5.62
N GLU A 202 -27.92 -12.75 -4.55
CA GLU A 202 -28.57 -14.08 -4.60
C GLU A 202 -29.89 -14.03 -5.35
N GLN A 203 -30.78 -13.08 -5.01
CA GLN A 203 -32.09 -12.92 -5.65
C GLN A 203 -31.99 -12.62 -7.15
N LYS A 204 -30.94 -11.89 -7.56
CA LYS A 204 -30.69 -11.54 -8.96
C LYS A 204 -29.84 -12.56 -9.72
N GLY A 205 -29.41 -13.64 -9.07
CA GLY A 205 -28.53 -14.65 -9.66
C GLY A 205 -27.13 -14.08 -10.02
N VAL A 206 -26.65 -13.09 -9.28
CA VAL A 206 -25.29 -12.57 -9.42
C VAL A 206 -24.36 -13.41 -8.57
N ASN A 207 -23.45 -14.14 -9.21
CA ASN A 207 -22.53 -15.02 -8.49
C ASN A 207 -21.57 -14.26 -7.60
N PHE A 208 -21.30 -14.80 -6.42
CA PHE A 208 -20.20 -14.35 -5.59
C PHE A 208 -18.87 -14.73 -6.25
N ASP A 209 -17.93 -13.83 -6.23
CA ASP A 209 -16.56 -14.15 -6.58
C ASP A 209 -15.69 -14.21 -5.32
N GLU A 210 -14.44 -14.64 -5.50
CA GLU A 210 -13.45 -14.71 -4.42
C GLU A 210 -13.35 -13.40 -3.63
N PHE A 211 -13.47 -12.24 -4.32
CA PHE A 211 -13.40 -10.93 -3.67
C PHE A 211 -14.62 -10.61 -2.84
N THR A 212 -15.82 -10.99 -3.30
CA THR A 212 -17.06 -10.86 -2.53
C THR A 212 -16.92 -11.54 -1.18
N LEU A 213 -16.47 -12.81 -1.20
CA LEU A 213 -16.33 -13.61 0.01
C LEU A 213 -15.19 -13.10 0.92
N MET A 214 -14.07 -12.64 0.36
CA MET A 214 -12.99 -12.03 1.14
C MET A 214 -13.42 -10.72 1.83
N ILE A 215 -14.19 -9.85 1.16
CA ILE A 215 -14.72 -8.64 1.78
C ILE A 215 -15.61 -9.02 2.96
N ARG A 216 -16.47 -10.00 2.79
CA ARG A 216 -17.37 -10.48 3.84
C ARG A 216 -16.63 -11.09 5.01
N LEU A 217 -15.65 -11.94 4.72
CA LEU A 217 -14.79 -12.54 5.74
C LEU A 217 -14.08 -11.48 6.60
N THR A 218 -13.49 -10.46 5.95
CA THR A 218 -12.83 -9.37 6.67
C THR A 218 -13.80 -8.51 7.47
N ALA A 219 -15.05 -8.40 7.04
CA ALA A 219 -16.10 -7.73 7.76
C ALA A 219 -16.49 -8.50 9.03
N TYR A 220 -16.71 -9.80 8.95
CA TYR A 220 -16.96 -10.66 10.11
C TYR A 220 -15.78 -10.63 11.10
N ALA A 221 -14.54 -10.66 10.61
CA ALA A 221 -13.36 -10.52 11.47
C ALA A 221 -13.33 -9.16 12.21
N ALA A 222 -13.73 -8.08 11.56
CA ALA A 222 -13.80 -6.76 12.19
C ALA A 222 -14.93 -6.66 13.24
N ALA A 223 -16.01 -7.41 13.05
CA ALA A 223 -17.12 -7.55 14.00
C ALA A 223 -16.81 -8.54 15.14
N GLY A 224 -15.74 -9.33 15.03
CA GLY A 224 -15.44 -10.43 15.97
C GLY A 224 -16.35 -11.65 15.81
N ASP A 225 -17.08 -11.75 14.69
CA ASP A 225 -18.00 -12.84 14.40
C ASP A 225 -17.26 -14.03 13.78
N SER A 226 -16.84 -14.94 14.64
CA SER A 226 -16.11 -16.16 14.28
C SER A 226 -16.99 -17.16 13.52
N GLU A 227 -18.28 -17.26 13.85
CA GLU A 227 -19.20 -18.18 13.17
C GLU A 227 -19.48 -17.72 11.74
N GLY A 228 -19.67 -16.42 11.54
CA GLY A 228 -19.78 -15.83 10.22
C GLY A 228 -18.53 -16.07 9.36
N MET A 229 -17.34 -15.98 9.95
CA MET A 229 -16.08 -16.31 9.28
C MET A 229 -16.03 -17.77 8.84
N ASP A 230 -16.40 -18.71 9.72
CA ASP A 230 -16.43 -20.16 9.41
C ASP A 230 -17.36 -20.45 8.23
N LYS A 231 -18.56 -19.87 8.20
CA LYS A 231 -19.50 -20.01 7.07
C LYS A 231 -18.89 -19.56 5.75
N ILE A 232 -18.21 -18.41 5.74
CA ILE A 232 -17.56 -17.91 4.51
C ILE A 232 -16.42 -18.82 4.05
N VAL A 233 -15.60 -19.32 4.97
CA VAL A 233 -14.50 -20.25 4.62
C VAL A 233 -15.07 -21.55 4.04
N VAL A 234 -16.11 -22.11 4.62
CA VAL A 234 -16.80 -23.30 4.08
C VAL A 234 -17.38 -23.02 2.70
N MET A 235 -18.01 -21.85 2.48
CA MET A 235 -18.50 -21.47 1.14
C MET A 235 -17.36 -21.38 0.13
N MET A 236 -16.23 -20.75 0.49
CA MET A 236 -15.06 -20.64 -0.37
C MET A 236 -14.51 -22.00 -0.79
N GLU A 237 -14.44 -22.96 0.13
CA GLU A 237 -13.86 -24.28 -0.11
C GLU A 237 -14.82 -25.25 -0.80
N SER A 238 -16.14 -25.08 -0.61
CA SER A 238 -17.16 -25.96 -1.20
C SER A 238 -17.55 -25.58 -2.63
N ASP A 239 -17.39 -24.33 -3.03
CA ASP A 239 -17.77 -23.88 -4.37
C ASP A 239 -16.70 -24.23 -5.41
N LYS A 240 -16.99 -25.25 -6.23
CA LYS A 240 -16.11 -25.73 -7.31
C LYS A 240 -15.92 -24.72 -8.45
N HIS A 241 -16.77 -23.68 -8.53
CA HIS A 241 -16.66 -22.62 -9.55
C HIS A 241 -15.71 -21.50 -9.12
N LEU A 242 -15.34 -21.45 -7.84
CA LEU A 242 -14.38 -20.49 -7.32
C LEU A 242 -12.95 -20.99 -7.54
N THR A 243 -12.15 -20.19 -8.20
CA THR A 243 -10.70 -20.42 -8.26
C THR A 243 -10.07 -19.64 -7.14
N LEU A 244 -9.77 -20.34 -6.03
CA LEU A 244 -9.08 -19.73 -4.89
C LEU A 244 -7.59 -19.57 -5.18
N HIS A 245 -7.05 -18.42 -4.81
CA HIS A 245 -5.64 -18.11 -4.92
C HIS A 245 -4.98 -18.07 -3.53
N TRP A 246 -3.65 -18.17 -3.47
CA TRP A 246 -2.89 -18.14 -2.23
C TRP A 246 -3.25 -16.97 -1.30
N HIS A 247 -3.56 -15.81 -1.87
CA HIS A 247 -3.89 -14.63 -1.05
C HIS A 247 -5.25 -14.71 -0.37
N THR A 248 -6.17 -15.54 -0.85
CA THR A 248 -7.44 -15.81 -0.17
C THR A 248 -7.19 -16.48 1.17
N TYR A 249 -6.38 -17.55 1.16
CA TYR A 249 -5.98 -18.22 2.39
C TYR A 249 -5.16 -17.32 3.31
N SER A 250 -4.30 -16.47 2.73
CA SER A 250 -3.53 -15.48 3.49
C SER A 250 -4.43 -14.48 4.23
N ILE A 251 -5.45 -13.94 3.57
CA ILE A 251 -6.40 -12.99 4.17
C ILE A 251 -7.28 -13.70 5.21
N ALA A 252 -7.72 -14.92 4.93
CA ALA A 252 -8.51 -15.70 5.88
C ALA A 252 -7.70 -16.00 7.15
N ALA A 253 -6.47 -16.48 7.02
CA ALA A 253 -5.58 -16.73 8.17
C ALA A 253 -5.31 -15.44 8.96
N GLU A 254 -5.01 -14.31 8.29
CA GLU A 254 -4.83 -13.01 8.95
C GLU A 254 -6.10 -12.59 9.71
N SER A 255 -7.27 -12.88 9.16
CA SER A 255 -8.55 -12.56 9.80
C SER A 255 -8.77 -13.38 11.08
N TYR A 256 -8.48 -14.69 11.05
CA TYR A 256 -8.55 -15.52 12.26
C TYR A 256 -7.51 -15.13 13.32
N LEU A 257 -6.29 -14.77 12.92
CA LEU A 257 -5.29 -14.26 13.87
C LEU A 257 -5.76 -12.97 14.58
N LYS A 258 -6.46 -12.08 13.87
CA LYS A 258 -7.00 -10.84 14.46
C LYS A 258 -8.06 -11.08 15.52
N VAL A 259 -8.83 -12.17 15.41
CA VAL A 259 -9.83 -12.56 16.41
C VAL A 259 -9.29 -13.58 17.44
N GLY A 260 -7.98 -13.88 17.39
CA GLY A 260 -7.31 -14.76 18.34
C GLY A 260 -7.50 -16.27 18.11
N GLN A 261 -8.04 -16.67 16.94
CA GLN A 261 -8.26 -18.09 16.59
C GLN A 261 -7.04 -18.66 15.85
N VAL A 262 -5.97 -18.89 16.62
CA VAL A 262 -4.66 -19.27 16.08
C VAL A 262 -4.71 -20.63 15.37
N GLU A 263 -5.40 -21.62 15.91
CA GLU A 263 -5.48 -22.99 15.35
C GLU A 263 -6.09 -22.97 13.95
N LYS A 264 -7.21 -22.29 13.76
CA LYS A 264 -7.85 -22.15 12.44
C LYS A 264 -6.97 -21.40 11.45
N ALA A 265 -6.24 -20.38 11.93
CA ALA A 265 -5.28 -19.68 11.09
C ALA A 265 -4.16 -20.61 10.62
N LEU A 266 -3.63 -21.48 11.50
CA LEU A 266 -2.57 -22.44 11.16
C LEU A 266 -3.05 -23.47 10.12
N GLU A 267 -4.29 -23.94 10.20
CA GLU A 267 -4.88 -24.83 9.19
C GLU A 267 -4.90 -24.16 7.80
N LEU A 268 -5.31 -22.89 7.74
CA LEU A 268 -5.33 -22.14 6.49
C LEU A 268 -3.92 -21.82 5.97
N LEU A 269 -2.94 -21.60 6.85
CA LEU A 269 -1.54 -21.42 6.46
C LEU A 269 -0.96 -22.69 5.86
N SER A 270 -1.32 -23.88 6.37
CA SER A 270 -0.94 -25.16 5.78
C SER A 270 -1.50 -25.34 4.37
N LYS A 271 -2.78 -24.96 4.14
CA LYS A 271 -3.40 -24.98 2.81
C LYS A 271 -2.71 -23.99 1.85
N LEU A 272 -2.39 -22.80 2.34
CA LEU A 272 -1.65 -21.78 1.59
C LEU A 272 -0.27 -22.30 1.19
N GLU A 273 0.46 -22.95 2.09
CA GLU A 273 1.77 -23.53 1.82
C GLU A 273 1.69 -24.63 0.75
N THR A 274 0.73 -25.53 0.86
CA THR A 274 0.48 -26.57 -0.15
C THR A 274 0.25 -25.95 -1.53
N MET A 275 -0.52 -24.87 -1.61
CA MET A 275 -0.80 -24.16 -2.86
C MET A 275 0.46 -23.53 -3.46
N ILE A 276 1.31 -22.89 -2.65
CA ILE A 276 2.57 -22.30 -3.10
C ILE A 276 3.49 -23.37 -3.69
N LEU A 277 3.56 -24.53 -3.06
CA LEU A 277 4.42 -25.63 -3.52
C LEU A 277 3.94 -26.28 -4.79
N THR A 278 2.62 -26.34 -5.00
CA THR A 278 2.01 -27.10 -6.13
C THR A 278 1.69 -26.23 -7.34
N CYS A 279 1.19 -25.00 -7.13
CA CYS A 279 0.56 -24.24 -8.21
C CYS A 279 1.09 -22.81 -8.39
N GLU A 280 1.39 -22.08 -7.31
CA GLU A 280 1.60 -20.64 -7.37
C GLU A 280 2.90 -20.17 -6.68
N LYS A 281 4.04 -20.47 -7.30
CA LYS A 281 5.32 -19.96 -6.79
C LYS A 281 5.36 -18.42 -6.83
N SER A 282 5.41 -17.78 -5.68
CA SER A 282 5.39 -16.33 -5.55
C SER A 282 6.19 -15.83 -4.35
N ASN A 283 7.11 -14.89 -4.60
CA ASN A 283 7.83 -14.20 -3.52
C ASN A 283 6.87 -13.53 -2.52
N ASP A 284 5.74 -12.98 -2.99
CA ASP A 284 4.75 -12.33 -2.13
C ASP A 284 4.00 -13.34 -1.26
N ALA A 285 3.80 -14.57 -1.73
CA ALA A 285 3.17 -15.63 -0.96
C ALA A 285 4.08 -16.11 0.19
N TYR A 286 5.37 -16.36 -0.08
CA TYR A 286 6.33 -16.67 0.98
C TYR A 286 6.45 -15.53 2.00
N ASN A 287 6.49 -14.28 1.55
CA ASN A 287 6.50 -13.12 2.44
C ASN A 287 5.25 -13.05 3.33
N SER A 288 4.11 -13.52 2.82
CA SER A 288 2.87 -13.61 3.61
C SER A 288 2.94 -14.71 4.66
N LEU A 289 3.44 -15.90 4.30
CA LEU A 289 3.65 -17.00 5.26
C LEU A 289 4.56 -16.57 6.42
N LEU A 290 5.75 -16.00 6.11
CA LEU A 290 6.68 -15.51 7.13
C LEU A 290 6.02 -14.52 8.10
N LYS A 291 5.22 -13.57 7.56
CA LYS A 291 4.47 -12.62 8.38
C LYS A 291 3.48 -13.30 9.29
N LEU A 292 2.66 -14.20 8.74
CA LEU A 292 1.51 -14.78 9.44
C LEU A 292 1.95 -15.82 10.46
N TYR A 293 2.97 -16.64 10.19
CA TYR A 293 3.56 -17.52 11.21
C TYR A 293 4.18 -16.71 12.36
N ALA A 294 4.82 -15.57 12.07
CA ALA A 294 5.30 -14.69 13.13
C ALA A 294 4.16 -14.05 13.94
N GLU A 295 3.03 -13.72 13.31
CA GLU A 295 1.82 -13.23 13.99
C GLU A 295 1.13 -14.32 14.82
N ALA A 296 1.21 -15.56 14.37
CA ALA A 296 0.75 -16.75 15.11
C ALA A 296 1.69 -17.17 16.26
N GLY A 297 2.81 -16.50 16.46
CA GLY A 297 3.78 -16.84 17.51
C GLY A 297 4.62 -18.08 17.23
N LYS A 298 4.73 -18.53 15.98
CA LYS A 298 5.42 -19.78 15.59
C LYS A 298 6.81 -19.48 15.00
N LYS A 299 7.80 -19.28 15.88
CA LYS A 299 9.18 -18.94 15.50
C LYS A 299 9.84 -20.02 14.64
N GLU A 300 9.69 -21.28 15.00
CA GLU A 300 10.25 -22.44 14.30
C GLU A 300 9.72 -22.51 12.86
N GLU A 301 8.43 -22.23 12.67
CA GLU A 301 7.82 -22.18 11.34
C GLU A 301 8.37 -21.02 10.50
N VAL A 302 8.72 -19.88 11.11
CA VAL A 302 9.36 -18.77 10.38
C VAL A 302 10.71 -19.23 9.83
N HIS A 303 11.54 -19.93 10.60
CA HIS A 303 12.82 -20.48 10.14
C HIS A 303 12.62 -21.54 9.05
N ARG A 304 11.70 -22.48 9.26
CA ARG A 304 11.39 -23.53 8.27
C ARG A 304 10.92 -22.93 6.93
N VAL A 305 10.02 -21.97 6.97
CA VAL A 305 9.51 -21.30 5.76
C VAL A 305 10.60 -20.47 5.08
N TRP A 306 11.52 -19.87 5.85
CA TRP A 306 12.65 -19.17 5.28
C TRP A 306 13.57 -20.10 4.48
N ASP A 307 13.89 -21.27 5.01
CA ASP A 307 14.71 -22.27 4.30
C ASP A 307 13.96 -22.80 3.06
N LEU A 308 12.67 -23.05 3.16
CA LEU A 308 11.84 -23.45 2.03
C LEU A 308 11.80 -22.37 0.94
N TYR A 309 11.75 -21.10 1.33
CA TYR A 309 11.76 -19.96 0.40
C TYR A 309 13.07 -19.90 -0.36
N LYS A 310 14.23 -20.05 0.31
CA LYS A 310 15.56 -20.10 -0.32
C LYS A 310 15.70 -21.23 -1.32
N GLN A 311 15.15 -22.41 -1.02
CA GLN A 311 15.21 -23.57 -1.91
C GLN A 311 14.38 -23.38 -3.19
N ASN A 312 13.28 -22.65 -3.13
CA ASN A 312 12.31 -22.59 -4.23
C ASN A 312 12.36 -21.31 -5.06
N MET A 313 12.91 -20.21 -4.53
CA MET A 313 12.85 -18.90 -5.16
C MET A 313 14.15 -18.13 -5.01
N LYS A 314 14.43 -17.27 -5.98
CA LYS A 314 15.45 -16.23 -5.80
C LYS A 314 14.94 -15.19 -4.80
N ILE A 315 15.68 -15.00 -3.72
CA ILE A 315 15.31 -14.03 -2.68
C ILE A 315 15.59 -12.60 -3.16
N LEU A 316 14.62 -11.73 -2.92
CA LEU A 316 14.73 -10.29 -3.15
C LEU A 316 14.89 -9.57 -1.81
N ASN A 317 15.40 -8.33 -1.81
CA ASN A 317 15.56 -7.51 -0.60
C ASN A 317 14.28 -7.49 0.26
N LYS A 318 13.10 -7.52 -0.36
CA LYS A 318 11.82 -7.61 0.34
C LYS A 318 11.67 -8.89 1.17
N GLY A 319 12.23 -10.01 0.71
CA GLY A 319 12.24 -11.30 1.45
C GLY A 319 13.10 -11.21 2.70
N TYR A 320 14.34 -10.71 2.55
CA TYR A 320 15.24 -10.47 3.68
C TYR A 320 14.61 -9.54 4.72
N MET A 321 14.07 -8.39 4.29
CA MET A 321 13.37 -7.47 5.19
C MET A 321 12.18 -8.13 5.89
N ARG A 322 11.47 -9.04 5.21
CA ARG A 322 10.31 -9.74 5.77
C ARG A 322 10.71 -10.71 6.86
N VAL A 323 11.68 -11.61 6.62
CA VAL A 323 12.12 -12.57 7.62
C VAL A 323 12.75 -11.86 8.82
N MET A 324 13.59 -10.85 8.61
CA MET A 324 14.16 -10.04 9.69
C MET A 324 13.05 -9.40 10.55
N SER A 325 12.05 -8.76 9.91
CA SER A 325 10.91 -8.16 10.62
C SER A 325 10.06 -9.20 11.36
N SER A 326 9.98 -10.43 10.85
CA SER A 326 9.30 -11.53 11.50
C SER A 326 10.03 -12.01 12.74
N LEU A 327 11.36 -12.15 12.68
CA LEU A 327 12.22 -12.55 13.81
C LEU A 327 12.26 -11.47 14.90
N MET A 328 12.19 -10.19 14.53
CA MET A 328 12.09 -9.08 15.50
C MET A 328 10.87 -9.20 16.41
N LYS A 329 9.78 -9.82 15.97
CA LYS A 329 8.58 -10.02 16.82
C LYS A 329 8.85 -10.96 18.01
N PHE A 330 9.86 -11.80 17.89
CA PHE A 330 10.30 -12.73 18.94
C PHE A 330 11.48 -12.18 19.76
N GLY A 331 11.93 -10.97 19.49
CA GLY A 331 13.15 -10.42 20.11
C GLY A 331 14.42 -11.14 19.70
N ASP A 332 14.42 -11.87 18.59
CA ASP A 332 15.52 -12.69 18.11
C ASP A 332 16.57 -11.85 17.36
N ILE A 333 17.34 -11.06 18.10
CA ILE A 333 18.35 -10.18 17.53
C ILE A 333 19.44 -10.97 16.80
N GLU A 334 19.90 -12.09 17.38
CA GLU A 334 20.93 -12.95 16.77
C GLU A 334 20.44 -13.54 15.44
N GLY A 335 19.17 -13.97 15.37
CA GLY A 335 18.57 -14.44 14.13
C GLY A 335 18.51 -13.33 13.07
N VAL A 336 18.17 -12.12 13.47
CA VAL A 336 18.16 -10.95 12.55
C VAL A 336 19.57 -10.62 12.05
N GLU A 337 20.59 -10.64 12.93
CA GLU A 337 22.00 -10.44 12.57
C GLU A 337 22.47 -11.47 11.54
N LYS A 338 22.18 -12.77 11.75
CA LYS A 338 22.54 -13.84 10.80
C LYS A 338 21.91 -13.66 9.42
N ILE A 339 20.62 -13.28 9.38
CA ILE A 339 19.93 -13.02 8.10
C ILE A 339 20.49 -11.78 7.40
N PHE A 340 20.90 -10.77 8.18
CA PHE A 340 21.55 -9.58 7.62
C PHE A 340 22.92 -9.90 7.04
N GLU A 341 23.74 -10.71 7.71
CA GLU A 341 25.04 -11.19 7.22
C GLU A 341 24.89 -12.01 5.93
N GLU A 342 23.88 -12.90 5.88
CA GLU A 342 23.53 -13.66 4.66
C GLU A 342 23.22 -12.69 3.50
N TRP A 343 22.37 -11.70 3.72
CA TRP A 343 22.05 -10.70 2.71
C TRP A 343 23.29 -9.90 2.27
N GLU A 344 24.11 -9.47 3.22
CA GLU A 344 25.29 -8.64 2.93
C GLU A 344 26.33 -9.39 2.08
N SER A 345 26.42 -10.71 2.24
CA SER A 345 27.31 -11.57 1.45
C SER A 345 26.84 -11.79 0.01
N GLU A 346 25.52 -11.76 -0.22
CA GLU A 346 24.90 -12.04 -1.52
C GLU A 346 24.52 -10.79 -2.30
N ALA A 347 24.45 -9.63 -1.66
CA ALA A 347 23.93 -8.40 -2.26
C ALA A 347 24.84 -7.85 -3.36
N LEU A 348 24.33 -7.78 -4.59
CA LEU A 348 25.00 -7.14 -5.72
C LEU A 348 25.02 -5.60 -5.62
N SER A 349 24.07 -5.01 -4.89
CA SER A 349 23.96 -3.58 -4.63
C SER A 349 23.44 -3.34 -3.21
N TYR A 350 23.99 -2.32 -2.53
CA TYR A 350 23.62 -2.00 -1.17
C TYR A 350 22.29 -1.25 -1.12
N ASP A 351 21.24 -1.93 -0.63
CA ASP A 351 19.92 -1.34 -0.43
C ASP A 351 19.71 -1.02 1.06
N PHE A 352 19.75 0.26 1.42
CA PHE A 352 19.70 0.71 2.82
C PHE A 352 18.41 0.30 3.55
N ARG A 353 17.35 -0.09 2.85
CA ARG A 353 16.11 -0.60 3.47
C ARG A 353 16.32 -1.89 4.25
N VAL A 354 17.34 -2.70 3.91
CA VAL A 354 17.62 -3.95 4.63
C VAL A 354 18.32 -3.67 5.95
N PRO A 355 19.45 -2.94 6.01
CA PRO A 355 20.07 -2.56 7.29
C PRO A 355 19.14 -1.71 8.16
N ASP A 356 18.21 -0.93 7.59
CA ASP A 356 17.21 -0.15 8.36
C ASP A 356 16.40 -1.02 9.32
N VAL A 357 16.05 -2.25 8.91
CA VAL A 357 15.34 -3.21 9.76
C VAL A 357 16.17 -3.61 10.99
N LEU A 358 17.47 -3.88 10.79
CA LEU A 358 18.38 -4.26 11.87
C LEU A 358 18.71 -3.05 12.78
N ILE A 359 18.90 -1.86 12.20
CA ILE A 359 19.07 -0.61 12.95
C ILE A 359 17.86 -0.36 13.85
N CYS A 360 16.63 -0.53 13.32
CA CYS A 360 15.41 -0.45 14.11
C CYS A 360 15.39 -1.45 15.28
N SER A 361 15.85 -2.69 15.04
CA SER A 361 15.96 -3.71 16.08
C SER A 361 16.94 -3.28 17.17
N TYR A 362 18.12 -2.82 16.81
CA TYR A 362 19.11 -2.34 17.76
C TYR A 362 18.60 -1.16 18.60
N CYS A 363 17.97 -0.17 17.96
CA CYS A 363 17.41 0.98 18.68
C CYS A 363 16.33 0.59 19.70
N ARG A 364 15.47 -0.40 19.36
CA ARG A 364 14.44 -0.89 20.27
C ARG A 364 14.97 -1.66 21.47
N ASN A 365 16.17 -2.22 21.34
CA ASN A 365 16.82 -3.04 22.38
C ASN A 365 17.98 -2.29 23.09
N GLY A 366 18.09 -0.96 22.94
CA GLY A 366 19.10 -0.15 23.61
C GLY A 366 20.53 -0.34 23.06
N LEU A 367 20.69 -1.04 21.93
CA LEU A 367 22.00 -1.32 21.32
C LEU A 367 22.44 -0.19 20.37
N LEU A 368 22.40 1.06 20.85
CA LEU A 368 22.66 2.26 20.03
C LEU A 368 24.04 2.29 19.39
N GLY A 369 25.07 1.77 20.09
CA GLY A 369 26.42 1.65 19.53
C GLY A 369 26.45 0.80 18.27
N LYS A 370 25.79 -0.37 18.29
CA LYS A 370 25.66 -1.24 17.11
C LYS A 370 24.83 -0.57 15.99
N ALA A 371 23.75 0.13 16.36
CA ALA A 371 22.91 0.85 15.40
C ALA A 371 23.71 1.92 14.64
N LYS A 372 24.49 2.73 15.35
CA LYS A 372 25.35 3.78 14.78
C LYS A 372 26.43 3.19 13.88
N THR A 373 27.14 2.16 14.35
CA THR A 373 28.18 1.46 13.57
C THR A 373 27.62 0.89 12.26
N LEU A 374 26.44 0.27 12.31
CA LEU A 374 25.78 -0.27 11.12
C LEU A 374 25.35 0.82 10.15
N MET A 375 24.86 1.93 10.68
CA MET A 375 24.47 3.09 9.88
C MET A 375 25.70 3.70 9.16
N ASP A 376 26.79 3.94 9.88
CA ASP A 376 28.05 4.47 9.31
C ASP A 376 28.62 3.54 8.24
N LYS A 377 28.60 2.22 8.50
CA LYS A 377 28.97 1.19 7.52
C LYS A 377 28.11 1.25 6.27
N GLY A 378 26.79 1.41 6.42
CA GLY A 378 25.87 1.53 5.28
C GLY A 378 26.13 2.77 4.45
N MET A 379 26.37 3.91 5.09
CA MET A 379 26.72 5.16 4.41
C MET A 379 28.08 5.06 3.69
N SER A 380 29.09 4.44 4.27
CA SER A 380 30.39 4.24 3.62
C SER A 380 30.31 3.38 2.36
N LYS A 381 29.31 2.50 2.27
CA LYS A 381 28.98 1.71 1.06
C LYS A 381 28.13 2.47 0.03
N GLY A 382 27.91 3.76 0.22
CA GLY A 382 27.11 4.61 -0.67
C GLY A 382 25.59 4.50 -0.44
N GLY A 383 25.15 3.83 0.61
CA GLY A 383 23.75 3.77 1.00
C GLY A 383 23.29 5.11 1.59
N VAL A 384 22.05 5.49 1.32
CA VAL A 384 21.43 6.70 1.87
C VAL A 384 20.39 6.32 2.91
N PRO A 385 20.58 6.73 4.19
CA PRO A 385 19.59 6.48 5.24
C PRO A 385 18.25 7.10 4.90
N TRP A 386 17.17 6.40 5.23
CA TRP A 386 15.82 6.90 5.04
C TRP A 386 15.38 7.77 6.23
N VAL A 387 14.30 8.53 6.04
CA VAL A 387 13.67 9.27 7.14
C VAL A 387 13.37 8.35 8.32
N THR A 388 12.88 7.13 8.05
CA THR A 388 12.59 6.11 9.07
C THR A 388 13.81 5.73 9.88
N THR A 389 14.98 5.60 9.26
CA THR A 389 16.24 5.26 9.94
C THR A 389 16.61 6.30 10.99
N TRP A 390 16.57 7.58 10.61
CA TRP A 390 16.82 8.69 11.52
C TRP A 390 15.79 8.77 12.64
N CYS A 391 14.51 8.49 12.34
CA CYS A 391 13.47 8.43 13.37
C CYS A 391 13.68 7.26 14.35
N HIS A 392 14.14 6.09 13.88
CA HIS A 392 14.46 4.97 14.77
C HIS A 392 15.63 5.30 15.71
N LEU A 393 16.68 5.96 15.20
CA LEU A 393 17.78 6.43 16.00
C LEU A 393 17.32 7.48 17.03
N ALA A 394 16.54 8.45 16.61
CA ALA A 394 16.01 9.47 17.53
C ALA A 394 15.20 8.84 18.66
N ASN A 395 14.33 7.87 18.36
CA ASN A 395 13.57 7.14 19.37
C ASN A 395 14.49 6.34 20.29
N GLY A 396 15.52 5.67 19.74
CA GLY A 396 16.49 4.96 20.54
C GLY A 396 17.27 5.88 21.50
N TYR A 397 17.71 7.03 21.01
CA TYR A 397 18.37 8.04 21.85
C TYR A 397 17.46 8.57 22.97
N ILE A 398 16.16 8.79 22.69
CA ILE A 398 15.20 9.18 23.71
C ILE A 398 15.03 8.12 24.80
N HIS A 399 15.01 6.85 24.45
CA HIS A 399 14.91 5.76 25.43
C HIS A 399 16.11 5.68 26.36
N GLU A 400 17.30 6.07 25.88
CA GLU A 400 18.53 6.13 26.66
C GLU A 400 18.80 7.52 27.29
N ASP A 401 17.80 8.41 27.28
CA ASP A 401 17.87 9.80 27.79
C ASP A 401 18.95 10.68 27.11
N LEU A 402 19.38 10.31 25.90
CA LEU A 402 20.34 11.02 25.07
C LEU A 402 19.60 12.00 24.13
N VAL A 403 18.93 13.00 24.73
CA VAL A 403 18.04 13.88 24.00
C VAL A 403 18.74 14.80 22.99
N PRO A 404 19.95 15.34 23.24
CA PRO A 404 20.70 16.11 22.25
C PRO A 404 20.93 15.35 20.94
N GLU A 405 21.33 14.07 21.04
CA GLU A 405 21.55 13.18 19.88
C GLU A 405 20.23 12.85 19.16
N ALA A 406 19.14 12.72 19.92
CA ALA A 406 17.81 12.53 19.36
C ALA A 406 17.36 13.72 18.52
N VAL A 407 17.64 14.94 18.99
CA VAL A 407 17.35 16.18 18.28
C VAL A 407 18.12 16.26 16.97
N GLU A 408 19.42 15.95 16.97
CA GLU A 408 20.25 15.96 15.76
C GLU A 408 19.77 14.90 14.75
N ALA A 409 19.40 13.71 15.22
CA ALA A 409 18.82 12.69 14.38
C ALA A 409 17.47 13.15 13.76
N LEU A 410 16.62 13.81 14.53
CA LEU A 410 15.36 14.36 14.02
C LEU A 410 15.57 15.49 13.02
N LYS A 411 16.51 16.40 13.24
CA LYS A 411 16.87 17.45 12.26
C LYS A 411 17.27 16.83 10.92
N LYS A 412 18.08 15.76 10.94
CA LYS A 412 18.43 15.00 9.72
C LYS A 412 17.22 14.32 9.09
N ALA A 413 16.32 13.71 9.88
CA ALA A 413 15.09 13.13 9.37
C ALA A 413 14.22 14.19 8.65
N ILE A 414 14.09 15.37 9.22
CA ILE A 414 13.30 16.47 8.67
C ILE A 414 13.91 17.00 7.38
N SER A 415 15.23 17.18 7.31
CA SER A 415 15.92 17.71 6.13
C SER A 415 15.77 16.87 4.86
N ILE A 416 15.49 15.56 5.01
CA ILE A 416 15.29 14.62 3.90
C ILE A 416 13.83 14.16 3.76
N CYS A 417 12.91 14.76 4.54
CA CYS A 417 11.54 14.31 4.67
C CYS A 417 10.71 14.63 3.41
N PRO A 418 10.07 13.64 2.78
CA PRO A 418 9.14 13.92 1.70
C PRO A 418 7.86 14.61 2.22
N PRO A 419 7.17 15.44 1.41
CA PRO A 419 6.04 16.29 1.84
C PRO A 419 4.89 15.57 2.54
N ASN A 420 4.79 14.24 2.38
CA ASN A 420 3.71 13.43 2.94
C ASN A 420 4.10 12.60 4.17
N TYR A 421 5.35 12.70 4.62
CA TYR A 421 5.83 11.97 5.81
C TYR A 421 5.70 12.86 7.05
N LYS A 422 5.31 12.27 8.17
CA LYS A 422 5.19 12.96 9.46
C LYS A 422 5.98 12.20 10.52
N PRO A 423 6.99 12.81 11.15
CA PRO A 423 7.66 12.24 12.32
C PRO A 423 6.68 11.93 13.46
N SER A 424 7.08 11.06 14.38
CA SER A 424 6.28 10.74 15.57
C SER A 424 6.02 11.99 16.40
N ARG A 425 4.75 12.23 16.75
CA ARG A 425 4.37 13.35 17.62
C ARG A 425 4.98 13.22 19.00
N GLU A 426 5.11 12.01 19.50
CA GLU A 426 5.67 11.70 20.81
C GLU A 426 7.16 12.06 20.86
N THR A 427 7.94 11.64 19.85
CA THR A 427 9.36 11.95 19.70
C THR A 427 9.60 13.46 19.66
N LEU A 428 8.79 14.19 18.89
CA LEU A 428 8.87 15.64 18.78
C LEU A 428 8.54 16.35 20.11
N ALA A 429 7.48 15.91 20.78
CA ALA A 429 7.07 16.47 22.06
C ALA A 429 8.17 16.27 23.14
N THR A 430 8.85 15.12 23.14
CA THR A 430 9.95 14.84 24.06
C THR A 430 11.13 15.77 23.82
N CYS A 431 11.51 16.00 22.56
CA CYS A 431 12.59 16.94 22.24
C CYS A 431 12.26 18.38 22.65
N ILE A 432 11.02 18.83 22.43
CA ILE A 432 10.59 20.17 22.83
C ILE A 432 10.64 20.33 24.35
N LYS A 433 10.09 19.38 25.11
CA LYS A 433 10.14 19.38 26.57
C LYS A 433 11.58 19.39 27.14
N TYR A 434 12.51 18.78 26.43
CA TYR A 434 13.92 18.83 26.82
C TYR A 434 14.47 20.26 26.76
N TRP A 435 14.25 20.98 25.65
CA TRP A 435 14.71 22.36 25.51
C TRP A 435 14.02 23.30 26.54
N GLU A 436 12.74 23.07 26.80
CA GLU A 436 12.02 23.79 27.85
C GLU A 436 12.70 23.62 29.23
N LYS A 437 13.02 22.39 29.63
CA LYS A 437 13.72 22.09 30.86
C LYS A 437 15.12 22.71 30.92
N GLN A 438 15.79 22.90 29.81
CA GLN A 438 17.11 23.53 29.72
C GLN A 438 17.00 25.06 29.67
N GLY A 439 15.80 25.63 29.59
CA GLY A 439 15.59 27.08 29.42
C GLY A 439 16.01 27.58 28.02
N ASP A 440 16.24 26.68 27.07
CA ASP A 440 16.72 26.99 25.73
C ASP A 440 15.53 27.15 24.74
N VAL A 441 14.77 28.20 24.99
CA VAL A 441 13.53 28.48 24.22
C VAL A 441 13.85 28.84 22.79
N ASP A 442 15.00 29.44 22.49
CA ASP A 442 15.38 29.87 21.15
C ASP A 442 15.63 28.69 20.26
N ASN A 443 16.33 27.64 20.72
CA ASN A 443 16.49 26.38 19.99
C ASN A 443 15.16 25.62 19.80
N ALA A 444 14.26 25.66 20.76
CA ALA A 444 12.92 25.09 20.63
C ALA A 444 12.10 25.82 19.56
N GLU A 445 12.13 27.16 19.54
CA GLU A 445 11.46 27.96 18.51
C GLU A 445 12.05 27.72 17.11
N ASP A 446 13.37 27.68 16.97
CA ASP A 446 14.02 27.42 15.68
C ASP A 446 13.77 26.00 15.16
N PHE A 447 13.69 25.02 16.06
CA PHE A 447 13.28 23.67 15.70
C PHE A 447 11.82 23.64 15.19
N VAL A 448 10.90 24.29 15.89
CA VAL A 448 9.49 24.40 15.44
C VAL A 448 9.39 25.16 14.12
N LYS A 449 10.16 26.23 13.91
CA LYS A 449 10.23 26.96 12.63
C LYS A 449 10.77 26.08 11.49
N SER A 450 11.77 25.21 11.78
CA SER A 450 12.26 24.26 10.76
C SER A 450 11.18 23.27 10.31
N LEU A 451 10.25 22.92 11.20
CA LEU A 451 9.09 22.10 10.88
C LEU A 451 8.05 22.82 10.01
N GLU A 452 8.07 24.18 9.98
CA GLU A 452 7.16 24.99 9.17
C GLU A 452 7.53 24.99 7.67
N MET A 453 8.81 25.01 7.36
CA MET A 453 9.29 25.09 5.98
C MET A 453 8.86 23.89 5.13
N ASP A 454 8.52 22.75 5.77
CA ASP A 454 8.23 21.49 5.10
C ASP A 454 6.75 21.07 5.10
N HIS A 455 5.81 21.93 5.55
CA HIS A 455 4.37 21.63 5.67
C HIS A 455 4.03 20.34 6.46
N ILE A 456 4.88 19.97 7.43
CA ILE A 456 4.81 18.69 8.15
C ILE A 456 3.63 18.65 9.13
N PHE A 457 3.20 19.79 9.68
CA PHE A 457 2.09 19.87 10.63
C PHE A 457 0.97 20.80 10.20
N SER A 458 -0.25 20.49 10.69
CA SER A 458 -1.38 21.41 10.53
C SER A 458 -1.13 22.70 11.32
N PRO A 459 -1.61 23.87 10.83
CA PRO A 459 -1.50 25.14 11.55
C PRO A 459 -2.01 25.11 12.98
N VAL A 460 -3.03 24.27 13.25
CA VAL A 460 -3.61 24.11 14.59
C VAL A 460 -2.65 23.41 15.56
N PHE A 461 -1.92 22.39 15.11
CA PHE A 461 -0.94 21.69 15.96
C PHE A 461 0.29 22.55 16.21
N ARG A 462 0.75 23.27 15.19
CA ARG A 462 1.82 24.26 15.28
C ARG A 462 1.50 25.34 16.32
N ASN A 463 0.33 25.95 16.22
CA ASN A 463 -0.08 27.01 17.15
C ASN A 463 -0.15 26.51 18.59
N LYS A 464 -0.55 25.26 18.82
CA LYS A 464 -0.49 24.63 20.15
C LYS A 464 0.94 24.50 20.67
N LEU A 465 1.91 24.09 19.82
CA LEU A 465 3.31 24.02 20.21
C LEU A 465 3.90 25.41 20.52
N LEU A 466 3.61 26.40 19.68
CA LEU A 466 4.06 27.77 19.89
C LEU A 466 3.40 28.45 21.12
N CYS A 467 2.12 28.17 21.37
CA CYS A 467 1.46 28.63 22.60
C CYS A 467 2.12 28.04 23.86
N PHE A 468 2.40 26.74 23.84
CA PHE A 468 3.06 26.03 24.91
C PHE A 468 4.44 26.62 25.23
N ILE A 469 5.26 26.91 24.23
CA ILE A 469 6.58 27.56 24.36
C ILE A 469 6.43 29.02 24.90
N LYS A 470 5.37 29.74 24.50
CA LYS A 470 5.16 31.15 24.94
C LYS A 470 4.55 31.27 26.32
N GLU A 471 3.71 30.32 26.75
CA GLU A 471 3.12 30.36 28.09
C GLU A 471 4.17 30.19 29.20
N GLU A 472 5.26 29.49 28.96
CA GLU A 472 6.38 29.39 29.91
C GLU A 472 7.29 30.63 29.91
N LYS A 473 7.43 31.35 28.77
CA LYS A 473 8.13 32.67 28.77
C LYS A 473 7.47 33.74 29.68
N LEU A 474 6.19 33.55 30.03
CA LEU A 474 5.45 34.48 30.88
C LEU A 474 5.49 34.10 32.39
N GLN A 475 6.01 32.89 32.71
CA GLN A 475 6.14 32.38 34.06
C GLN A 475 7.59 32.35 34.58
N SER A 476 8.58 32.63 33.74
CA SER A 476 9.99 32.81 34.06
C SER A 476 10.34 34.32 34.08
#